data_45a43fca0ff2d86a2a616ff920e96455
#
_entry.id   45a43fca0ff2d86a2a616ff920e96455
#
_cell.length_a   1.000
_cell.length_b   1.000
_cell.length_c   1.000
_cell.angle_alpha   90.00
_cell.angle_beta   90.00
_cell.angle_gamma   90.00
#
_symmetry.space_group_name_H-M   'P 1'
#
loop_
_entity.id
_entity.type
_entity.pdbx_description
1 polymer ?
#
loop_
_entity_poly.entity_id
_entity_poly.type
_entity_poly.pdbx_seq_one_letter_code
_entity_poly.pdbx_strand_id
1 'polypeptide(L)'
;MTHKLTMEELHRISVQEFKEAEKLPLTVVLDNVRSQNNIGSVFRTGDAFRVERICLCGICSTPPHRDIHKTALGAEDSVDWTYYEETADCIRELKTQGYKVYAIEQVDDSIKLDNLSALNGSTFNSKIAMVFGNEVEGVQDELLPLCDGSIEIPQQGTKHSLNVSCAAAIVMWELFKELRKLKVEN
;
A
#
# COMPACT_ATOMS: atom_id res chain seq x y z
N MET A 1 -36.98 6.25 -3.66
CA MET A 1 -36.09 7.33 -4.14
C MET A 1 -34.69 7.01 -3.67
N THR A 2 -33.67 7.15 -4.53
CA THR A 2 -32.26 6.98 -4.13
C THR A 2 -31.77 8.26 -3.44
N HIS A 3 -31.14 8.17 -2.27
CA HIS A 3 -30.54 9.30 -1.57
C HIS A 3 -29.06 9.00 -1.22
N LYS A 4 -28.29 10.05 -0.94
CA LYS A 4 -26.91 9.90 -0.46
C LYS A 4 -26.95 9.51 1.01
N LEU A 5 -26.16 8.50 1.38
CA LEU A 5 -26.02 8.09 2.77
C LEU A 5 -25.39 9.20 3.61
N THR A 6 -25.92 9.40 4.81
CA THR A 6 -25.33 10.27 5.81
C THR A 6 -24.12 9.62 6.47
N MET A 7 -23.34 10.38 7.25
CA MET A 7 -22.20 9.84 8.00
C MET A 7 -22.64 8.77 9.01
N GLU A 8 -23.82 8.93 9.63
CA GLU A 8 -24.40 7.96 10.57
C GLU A 8 -24.78 6.65 9.87
N GLU A 9 -25.40 6.74 8.70
CA GLU A 9 -25.80 5.57 7.89
C GLU A 9 -24.59 4.81 7.32
N LEU A 10 -23.43 5.47 7.16
CA LEU A 10 -22.20 4.83 6.71
C LEU A 10 -21.54 3.97 7.80
N HIS A 11 -21.94 4.08 9.06
CA HIS A 11 -21.43 3.33 10.21
C HIS A 11 -19.89 3.29 10.25
N ARG A 12 -19.23 4.46 10.04
CA ARG A 12 -17.78 4.54 10.09
C ARG A 12 -17.30 4.31 11.52
N ILE A 13 -16.29 3.46 11.64
CA ILE A 13 -15.68 3.14 12.94
C ILE A 13 -14.79 4.29 13.43
N SER A 14 -14.65 4.40 14.75
CA SER A 14 -13.71 5.33 15.38
C SER A 14 -12.26 4.89 15.20
N VAL A 15 -11.30 5.78 15.49
CA VAL A 15 -9.86 5.45 15.48
C VAL A 15 -9.56 4.29 16.44
N GLN A 16 -10.17 4.27 17.63
CA GLN A 16 -9.99 3.20 18.59
C GLN A 16 -10.49 1.85 18.06
N GLU A 17 -11.70 1.82 17.52
CA GLU A 17 -12.25 0.62 16.90
C GLU A 17 -11.42 0.18 15.68
N PHE A 18 -10.87 1.13 14.91
CA PHE A 18 -9.94 0.81 13.82
C PHE A 18 -8.69 0.10 14.34
N LYS A 19 -8.08 0.60 15.43
CA LYS A 19 -6.88 -0.01 16.02
C LYS A 19 -7.14 -1.45 16.48
N GLU A 20 -8.31 -1.74 17.01
CA GLU A 20 -8.72 -3.06 17.52
C GLU A 20 -9.24 -3.99 16.42
N ALA A 21 -9.71 -3.43 15.30
CA ALA A 21 -10.26 -4.21 14.20
C ALA A 21 -9.21 -5.08 13.51
N GLU A 22 -9.66 -6.21 12.98
CA GLU A 22 -8.83 -7.05 12.11
C GLU A 22 -8.36 -6.26 10.88
N LYS A 23 -7.07 -6.33 10.60
CA LYS A 23 -6.44 -5.65 9.46
C LYS A 23 -6.38 -6.53 8.23
N LEU A 24 -6.34 -5.90 7.07
CA LEU A 24 -5.90 -6.54 5.85
C LEU A 24 -4.40 -6.87 6.02
N PRO A 25 -3.93 -8.11 5.79
CA PRO A 25 -2.52 -8.49 5.96
C PRO A 25 -1.64 -7.90 4.85
N LEU A 26 -1.72 -6.60 4.69
CA LEU A 26 -1.04 -5.80 3.68
C LEU A 26 -0.27 -4.66 4.33
N THR A 27 1.03 -4.59 4.06
CA THR A 27 1.90 -3.45 4.38
C THR A 27 2.22 -2.68 3.12
N VAL A 28 2.11 -1.36 3.19
CA VAL A 28 2.53 -0.44 2.11
C VAL A 28 3.88 0.16 2.49
N VAL A 29 4.87 0.03 1.61
CA VAL A 29 6.21 0.61 1.78
C VAL A 29 6.36 1.74 0.77
N LEU A 30 6.66 2.94 1.25
CA LEU A 30 6.92 4.11 0.42
C LEU A 30 8.43 4.36 0.40
N ASP A 31 9.05 4.10 -0.76
CA ASP A 31 10.47 4.27 -0.99
C ASP A 31 10.78 5.67 -1.50
N ASN A 32 11.37 6.52 -0.67
CA ASN A 32 11.80 7.87 -1.03
C ASN A 32 10.70 8.77 -1.66
N VAL A 33 9.45 8.59 -1.28
CA VAL A 33 8.33 9.42 -1.79
C VAL A 33 8.44 10.83 -1.25
N ARG A 34 8.57 11.83 -2.15
CA ARG A 34 8.82 13.23 -1.79
C ARG A 34 7.57 14.00 -1.40
N SER A 35 6.46 13.67 -2.05
CA SER A 35 5.22 14.44 -1.91
C SER A 35 4.46 14.06 -0.64
N GLN A 36 4.42 14.96 0.34
CA GLN A 36 3.61 14.81 1.55
C GLN A 36 2.13 14.60 1.25
N ASN A 37 1.62 15.23 0.19
CA ASN A 37 0.24 15.05 -0.24
C ASN A 37 0.00 13.62 -0.77
N ASN A 38 0.96 13.02 -1.46
CA ASN A 38 0.89 11.62 -1.87
C ASN A 38 0.91 10.70 -0.66
N ILE A 39 1.82 10.93 0.29
CA ILE A 39 1.90 10.16 1.55
C ILE A 39 0.56 10.21 2.28
N GLY A 40 -0.01 11.40 2.47
CA GLY A 40 -1.31 11.55 3.13
C GLY A 40 -2.45 10.85 2.38
N SER A 41 -2.44 10.88 1.04
CA SER A 41 -3.44 10.16 0.22
C SER A 41 -3.30 8.64 0.37
N VAL A 42 -2.08 8.12 0.52
CA VAL A 42 -1.83 6.70 0.81
C VAL A 42 -2.36 6.33 2.20
N PHE A 43 -2.15 7.15 3.22
CA PHE A 43 -2.76 6.95 4.55
C PHE A 43 -4.29 6.85 4.47
N ARG A 44 -4.92 7.78 3.76
CA ARG A 44 -6.38 7.80 3.60
C ARG A 44 -6.91 6.56 2.89
N THR A 45 -6.20 6.08 1.88
CA THR A 45 -6.57 4.85 1.17
C THR A 45 -6.32 3.63 2.05
N GLY A 46 -5.21 3.61 2.79
CA GLY A 46 -4.88 2.57 3.76
C GLY A 46 -5.91 2.42 4.86
N ASP A 47 -6.43 3.53 5.38
CA ASP A 47 -7.56 3.55 6.32
C ASP A 47 -8.82 2.92 5.71
N ALA A 48 -9.17 3.32 4.47
CA ALA A 48 -10.37 2.83 3.79
C ALA A 48 -10.38 1.31 3.62
N PHE A 49 -9.22 0.68 3.43
CA PHE A 49 -9.06 -0.77 3.25
C PHE A 49 -8.53 -1.49 4.50
N ARG A 50 -8.33 -0.77 5.60
CA ARG A 50 -7.77 -1.29 6.85
C ARG A 50 -6.45 -2.05 6.65
N VAL A 51 -5.50 -1.45 5.90
CA VAL A 51 -4.17 -2.04 5.76
C VAL A 51 -3.47 -2.16 7.12
N GLU A 52 -2.59 -3.14 7.27
CA GLU A 52 -1.93 -3.42 8.53
C GLU A 52 -1.05 -2.24 8.97
N ARG A 53 -0.22 -1.71 8.06
CA ARG A 53 0.63 -0.53 8.31
C ARG A 53 1.19 0.10 7.04
N ILE A 54 1.78 1.28 7.21
CA ILE A 54 2.55 1.98 6.19
C ILE A 54 3.98 2.16 6.69
N CYS A 55 4.97 1.73 5.90
CA CYS A 55 6.39 2.00 6.15
C CYS A 55 6.81 3.21 5.32
N LEU A 56 7.39 4.20 5.97
CA LEU A 56 7.90 5.43 5.37
C LEU A 56 9.42 5.34 5.34
N CYS A 57 10.03 5.32 4.16
CA CYS A 57 11.46 5.05 4.03
C CYS A 57 12.22 6.25 3.42
N GLY A 58 13.46 6.41 3.85
CA GLY A 58 14.39 7.41 3.31
C GLY A 58 13.89 8.84 3.51
N ILE A 59 13.74 9.58 2.41
CA ILE A 59 13.34 10.99 2.43
C ILE A 59 11.85 11.22 2.67
N CYS A 60 11.05 10.16 2.88
CA CYS A 60 9.64 10.31 3.20
C CYS A 60 9.45 11.17 4.47
N SER A 61 8.60 12.18 4.40
CA SER A 61 8.16 12.88 5.60
C SER A 61 7.27 11.98 6.45
N THR A 62 7.32 12.17 7.77
CA THR A 62 6.52 11.40 8.73
C THR A 62 5.43 12.26 9.40
N PRO A 63 4.31 11.66 9.83
CA PRO A 63 3.40 12.34 10.75
C PRO A 63 4.11 12.70 12.11
N PRO A 64 3.70 13.80 12.76
CA PRO A 64 2.73 14.77 12.32
C PRO A 64 3.32 15.76 11.31
N HIS A 65 2.68 15.94 10.17
CA HIS A 65 3.09 16.91 9.16
C HIS A 65 1.85 17.56 8.53
N ARG A 66 1.82 18.89 8.42
CA ARG A 66 0.67 19.66 7.95
C ARG A 66 0.15 19.20 6.57
N ASP A 67 1.04 18.97 5.62
CA ASP A 67 0.65 18.62 4.26
C ASP A 67 0.29 17.13 4.11
N ILE A 68 0.78 16.25 5.00
CA ILE A 68 0.26 14.89 5.14
C ILE A 68 -1.16 14.95 5.68
N HIS A 69 -1.40 15.65 6.79
CA HIS A 69 -2.71 15.78 7.42
C HIS A 69 -3.78 16.31 6.46
N LYS A 70 -3.41 17.27 5.60
CA LYS A 70 -4.31 17.89 4.62
C LYS A 70 -4.99 16.88 3.69
N THR A 71 -4.33 15.80 3.33
CA THR A 71 -4.86 14.78 2.42
C THR A 71 -5.22 13.48 3.13
N ALA A 72 -4.56 13.16 4.23
CA ALA A 72 -4.88 12.01 5.08
C ALA A 72 -6.19 12.21 5.88
N LEU A 73 -6.51 13.45 6.25
CA LEU A 73 -7.73 13.82 7.01
C LEU A 73 -7.90 13.03 8.32
N GLY A 74 -6.80 12.78 9.04
CA GLY A 74 -6.80 12.01 10.29
C GLY A 74 -6.52 10.51 10.13
N ALA A 75 -6.41 10.00 8.90
CA ALA A 75 -6.09 8.59 8.65
C ALA A 75 -4.69 8.20 9.16
N GLU A 76 -3.79 9.14 9.30
CA GLU A 76 -2.46 8.97 9.90
C GLU A 76 -2.51 8.64 11.41
N ASP A 77 -3.65 8.89 12.07
CA ASP A 77 -3.89 8.52 13.45
C ASP A 77 -4.47 7.09 13.57
N SER A 78 -5.17 6.63 12.52
CA SER A 78 -5.79 5.29 12.46
C SER A 78 -4.81 4.23 12.01
N VAL A 79 -4.15 4.44 10.87
CA VAL A 79 -3.24 3.47 10.27
C VAL A 79 -1.89 3.50 10.98
N ASP A 80 -1.41 2.34 11.40
CA ASP A 80 -0.07 2.23 12.00
C ASP A 80 1.00 2.52 10.96
N TRP A 81 2.07 3.16 11.39
CA TRP A 81 3.19 3.47 10.52
C TRP A 81 4.53 3.34 11.25
N THR A 82 5.59 3.11 10.47
CA THR A 82 6.97 3.02 10.96
C THR A 82 7.89 3.72 9.96
N TYR A 83 8.90 4.43 10.48
CA TYR A 83 9.94 5.03 9.64
C TYR A 83 11.18 4.15 9.60
N TYR A 84 11.80 4.07 8.43
CA TYR A 84 13.10 3.42 8.19
C TYR A 84 14.02 4.40 7.46
N GLU A 85 15.26 4.49 7.89
CA GLU A 85 16.27 5.31 7.22
C GLU A 85 16.59 4.73 5.83
N GLU A 86 16.69 3.40 5.73
CA GLU A 86 16.96 2.68 4.51
C GLU A 86 15.81 1.72 4.15
N THR A 87 15.32 1.81 2.91
CA THR A 87 14.23 0.93 2.43
C THR A 87 14.67 -0.54 2.41
N ALA A 88 15.93 -0.80 2.14
CA ALA A 88 16.48 -2.16 2.18
C ALA A 88 16.34 -2.83 3.55
N ASP A 89 16.49 -2.08 4.64
CA ASP A 89 16.34 -2.62 6.00
C ASP A 89 14.86 -2.90 6.31
N CYS A 90 13.96 -2.04 5.86
CA CYS A 90 12.53 -2.30 5.93
C CYS A 90 12.15 -3.60 5.23
N ILE A 91 12.63 -3.81 3.99
CA ILE A 91 12.35 -5.04 3.21
C ILE A 91 12.88 -6.27 3.94
N ARG A 92 14.13 -6.24 4.44
CA ARG A 92 14.73 -7.36 5.16
C ARG A 92 13.95 -7.71 6.42
N GLU A 93 13.56 -6.69 7.20
CA GLU A 93 12.74 -6.89 8.41
C GLU A 93 11.38 -7.52 8.07
N LEU A 94 10.67 -7.00 7.07
CA LEU A 94 9.39 -7.55 6.62
C LEU A 94 9.52 -9.03 6.22
N LYS A 95 10.58 -9.39 5.50
CA LYS A 95 10.84 -10.79 5.12
C LYS A 95 11.08 -11.68 6.35
N THR A 96 11.78 -11.21 7.38
CA THR A 96 11.94 -11.97 8.64
C THR A 96 10.62 -12.16 9.38
N GLN A 97 9.67 -11.24 9.21
CA GLN A 97 8.31 -11.31 9.77
C GLN A 97 7.34 -12.17 8.92
N GLY A 98 7.84 -12.81 7.85
CA GLY A 98 7.07 -13.70 6.98
C GLY A 98 6.29 -13.01 5.87
N TYR A 99 6.57 -11.74 5.59
CA TYR A 99 5.95 -11.07 4.43
C TYR A 99 6.55 -11.56 3.11
N LYS A 100 5.69 -11.66 2.11
CA LYS A 100 6.08 -11.65 0.71
C LYS A 100 6.14 -10.20 0.22
N VAL A 101 7.29 -9.78 -0.26
CA VAL A 101 7.55 -8.38 -0.64
C VAL A 101 7.61 -8.26 -2.15
N TYR A 102 6.78 -7.40 -2.73
CA TYR A 102 6.75 -7.13 -4.17
C TYR A 102 7.00 -5.65 -4.46
N ALA A 103 7.85 -5.37 -5.43
CA ALA A 103 8.00 -4.03 -5.97
C ALA A 103 6.85 -3.72 -6.94
N ILE A 104 6.29 -2.52 -6.85
CA ILE A 104 5.31 -2.03 -7.85
C ILE A 104 6.08 -1.26 -8.90
N GLU A 105 6.56 -1.98 -9.93
CA GLU A 105 7.45 -1.45 -10.94
C GLU A 105 7.31 -2.21 -12.27
N GLN A 106 7.66 -1.55 -13.37
CA GLN A 106 7.65 -2.12 -14.72
C GLN A 106 9.03 -2.72 -15.02
N VAL A 107 9.16 -4.03 -14.87
CA VAL A 107 10.38 -4.79 -15.18
C VAL A 107 10.04 -5.97 -16.10
N ASP A 108 11.07 -6.55 -16.75
CA ASP A 108 10.91 -7.57 -17.80
C ASP A 108 10.05 -8.77 -17.38
N ASP A 109 10.16 -9.21 -16.13
CA ASP A 109 9.48 -10.38 -15.57
C ASP A 109 8.34 -10.00 -14.58
N SER A 110 7.84 -8.77 -14.64
CA SER A 110 6.77 -8.30 -13.78
C SER A 110 5.46 -9.07 -14.00
N ILE A 111 4.78 -9.39 -12.91
CA ILE A 111 3.43 -9.93 -12.93
C ILE A 111 2.44 -8.78 -13.17
N LYS A 112 1.51 -8.96 -14.09
CA LYS A 112 0.47 -7.96 -14.34
C LYS A 112 -0.55 -7.97 -13.19
N LEU A 113 -0.93 -6.80 -12.69
CA LEU A 113 -1.85 -6.65 -11.57
C LEU A 113 -3.24 -7.28 -11.84
N ASP A 114 -3.68 -7.30 -13.08
CA ASP A 114 -4.93 -7.94 -13.51
C ASP A 114 -4.83 -9.49 -13.59
N ASN A 115 -3.65 -10.05 -13.38
CA ASN A 115 -3.38 -11.49 -13.35
C ASN A 115 -2.70 -11.92 -12.03
N LEU A 116 -3.18 -11.44 -10.89
CA LEU A 116 -2.65 -11.80 -9.57
C LEU A 116 -2.79 -13.30 -9.26
N SER A 117 -3.65 -14.03 -9.98
CA SER A 117 -3.73 -15.49 -9.88
C SER A 117 -2.44 -16.20 -10.30
N ALA A 118 -1.55 -15.52 -11.04
CA ALA A 118 -0.19 -16.00 -11.32
C ALA A 118 0.70 -16.02 -10.05
N LEU A 119 0.36 -15.23 -9.03
CA LEU A 119 0.92 -15.40 -7.70
C LEU A 119 0.33 -16.69 -7.12
N ASN A 120 1.17 -17.68 -6.87
CA ASN A 120 0.75 -18.97 -6.32
C ASN A 120 -0.15 -18.79 -5.08
N GLY A 121 -1.16 -19.63 -4.90
CA GLY A 121 -2.12 -19.54 -3.79
C GLY A 121 -1.49 -19.45 -2.38
N SER A 122 -0.23 -19.91 -2.21
CA SER A 122 0.54 -19.71 -0.98
C SER A 122 0.89 -18.24 -0.69
N THR A 123 0.93 -17.36 -1.71
CA THR A 123 1.23 -15.93 -1.54
C THR A 123 0.10 -15.22 -0.82
N PHE A 124 -1.15 -15.52 -1.18
CA PHE A 124 -2.31 -14.90 -0.55
C PHE A 124 -2.63 -15.44 0.85
N ASN A 125 -2.04 -16.58 1.24
CA ASN A 125 -2.08 -17.08 2.60
C ASN A 125 -0.99 -16.46 3.48
N SER A 126 -0.16 -15.58 2.94
CA SER A 126 0.93 -14.90 3.62
C SER A 126 0.59 -13.42 3.82
N LYS A 127 1.33 -12.77 4.71
CA LYS A 127 1.37 -11.31 4.79
C LYS A 127 2.06 -10.76 3.54
N ILE A 128 1.54 -9.69 2.98
CA ILE A 128 2.03 -9.09 1.73
C ILE A 128 2.55 -7.69 2.01
N ALA A 129 3.69 -7.34 1.43
CA ALA A 129 4.19 -5.96 1.42
C ALA A 129 4.40 -5.50 -0.02
N MET A 130 3.95 -4.27 -0.32
CA MET A 130 4.07 -3.64 -1.63
C MET A 130 4.94 -2.40 -1.52
N VAL A 131 6.04 -2.37 -2.28
CA VAL A 131 7.00 -1.26 -2.33
C VAL A 131 6.64 -0.35 -3.49
N PHE A 132 6.38 0.92 -3.18
CA PHE A 132 6.12 1.97 -4.15
C PHE A 132 7.29 2.94 -4.16
N GLY A 133 7.84 3.19 -5.32
CA GLY A 133 9.00 4.03 -5.48
C GLY A 133 8.72 5.52 -5.59
N ASN A 134 9.79 6.26 -5.72
CA ASN A 134 9.85 7.69 -5.93
C ASN A 134 9.14 8.11 -7.23
N GLU A 135 8.61 9.34 -7.25
CA GLU A 135 7.84 9.88 -8.38
C GLU A 135 8.67 10.08 -9.66
N VAL A 136 9.99 10.07 -9.57
CA VAL A 136 10.90 10.33 -10.69
C VAL A 136 11.63 9.05 -11.12
N GLU A 137 12.16 8.31 -10.16
CA GLU A 137 13.07 7.18 -10.40
C GLU A 137 12.37 5.82 -10.25
N GLY A 138 11.16 5.81 -9.69
CA GLY A 138 10.49 4.55 -9.36
C GLY A 138 11.09 3.87 -8.13
N VAL A 139 10.98 2.56 -8.05
CA VAL A 139 11.64 1.73 -7.03
C VAL A 139 13.12 1.61 -7.39
N GLN A 140 14.00 1.89 -6.43
CA GLN A 140 15.46 1.84 -6.67
C GLN A 140 15.90 0.44 -7.14
N ASP A 141 16.76 0.40 -8.17
CA ASP A 141 17.22 -0.86 -8.81
C ASP A 141 17.83 -1.84 -7.80
N GLU A 142 18.51 -1.34 -6.78
CA GLU A 142 19.14 -2.14 -5.72
C GLU A 142 18.13 -2.82 -4.77
N LEU A 143 16.89 -2.38 -4.75
CA LEU A 143 15.83 -2.97 -3.96
C LEU A 143 15.14 -4.14 -4.66
N LEU A 144 15.13 -4.15 -5.99
CA LEU A 144 14.47 -5.18 -6.79
C LEU A 144 14.94 -6.61 -6.44
N PRO A 145 16.28 -6.87 -6.31
CA PRO A 145 16.76 -8.20 -5.91
C PRO A 145 16.39 -8.61 -4.47
N LEU A 146 16.00 -7.67 -3.62
CA LEU A 146 15.56 -7.95 -2.25
C LEU A 146 14.09 -8.36 -2.18
N CYS A 147 13.31 -8.01 -3.20
CA CYS A 147 11.90 -8.36 -3.32
C CYS A 147 11.71 -9.82 -3.77
N ASP A 148 10.54 -10.37 -3.54
CA ASP A 148 10.15 -11.71 -4.04
C ASP A 148 9.69 -11.66 -5.50
N GLY A 149 9.55 -10.48 -6.08
CA GLY A 149 9.18 -10.21 -7.47
C GLY A 149 8.65 -8.80 -7.66
N SER A 150 8.17 -8.52 -8.86
CA SER A 150 7.60 -7.23 -9.22
C SER A 150 6.19 -7.40 -9.78
N ILE A 151 5.33 -6.43 -9.49
CA ILE A 151 3.97 -6.36 -10.02
C ILE A 151 3.82 -5.03 -10.75
N GLU A 152 3.30 -5.05 -11.96
CA GLU A 152 3.02 -3.85 -12.71
C GLU A 152 1.52 -3.62 -12.94
N ILE A 153 1.13 -2.36 -12.94
CA ILE A 153 -0.21 -1.94 -13.37
C ILE A 153 -0.18 -1.78 -14.89
N PRO A 154 -0.95 -2.57 -15.67
CA PRO A 154 -0.99 -2.41 -17.13
C PRO A 154 -1.44 -1.00 -17.51
N GLN A 155 -0.68 -0.33 -18.36
CA GLN A 155 -0.95 1.03 -18.83
C GLN A 155 -0.95 1.07 -20.35
N GLN A 156 -1.84 1.88 -20.94
CA GLN A 156 -1.98 2.05 -22.39
C GLN A 156 -1.91 3.52 -22.82
N GLY A 157 -1.51 4.38 -21.92
CA GLY A 157 -1.43 5.83 -22.15
C GLY A 157 -0.08 6.27 -22.70
N THR A 158 0.11 7.58 -22.82
CA THR A 158 1.35 8.20 -23.31
C THR A 158 2.38 8.48 -22.19
N LYS A 159 2.00 8.33 -20.93
CA LYS A 159 2.88 8.56 -19.79
C LYS A 159 3.48 7.25 -19.32
N HIS A 160 4.72 7.33 -18.82
CA HIS A 160 5.47 6.15 -18.37
C HIS A 160 5.02 5.62 -17.01
N SER A 161 4.39 6.48 -16.17
CA SER A 161 4.00 6.10 -14.81
C SER A 161 2.70 6.78 -14.38
N LEU A 162 2.05 6.18 -13.40
CA LEU A 162 0.96 6.76 -12.63
C LEU A 162 1.53 7.59 -11.46
N ASN A 163 0.72 8.53 -10.97
CA ASN A 163 1.00 9.14 -9.66
C ASN A 163 1.05 8.03 -8.59
N VAL A 164 2.05 8.09 -7.68
CA VAL A 164 2.30 7.04 -6.70
C VAL A 164 1.09 6.76 -5.79
N SER A 165 0.34 7.79 -5.38
CA SER A 165 -0.85 7.58 -4.55
C SER A 165 -2.01 6.94 -5.34
N CYS A 166 -2.10 7.22 -6.64
CA CYS A 166 -3.06 6.54 -7.53
C CYS A 166 -2.67 5.07 -7.74
N ALA A 167 -1.39 4.80 -8.00
CA ALA A 167 -0.88 3.44 -8.12
C ALA A 167 -1.13 2.64 -6.84
N ALA A 168 -0.82 3.23 -5.68
CA ALA A 168 -1.08 2.62 -4.37
C ALA A 168 -2.57 2.31 -4.17
N ALA A 169 -3.47 3.22 -4.55
CA ALA A 169 -4.91 2.99 -4.43
C ALA A 169 -5.40 1.84 -5.31
N ILE A 170 -4.92 1.74 -6.55
CA ILE A 170 -5.27 0.67 -7.48
C ILE A 170 -4.79 -0.69 -6.94
N VAL A 171 -3.53 -0.78 -6.52
CA VAL A 171 -2.95 -2.01 -5.97
C VAL A 171 -3.65 -2.43 -4.68
N MET A 172 -3.86 -1.50 -3.74
CA MET A 172 -4.59 -1.80 -2.50
C MET A 172 -6.01 -2.30 -2.76
N TRP A 173 -6.71 -1.74 -3.73
CA TRP A 173 -8.06 -2.19 -4.11
C TRP A 173 -8.06 -3.60 -4.68
N GLU A 174 -7.14 -3.92 -5.60
CA GLU A 174 -7.04 -5.27 -6.17
C GLU A 174 -6.72 -6.31 -5.09
N LEU A 175 -5.74 -6.04 -4.24
CA LEU A 175 -5.39 -6.95 -3.14
C LEU A 175 -6.52 -7.09 -2.11
N PHE A 176 -7.22 -6.00 -1.79
CA PHE A 176 -8.40 -6.05 -0.92
C PHE A 176 -9.48 -6.98 -1.47
N LYS A 177 -9.74 -6.94 -2.78
CA LYS A 177 -10.70 -7.85 -3.42
C LYS A 177 -10.26 -9.30 -3.33
N GLU A 178 -9.00 -9.59 -3.67
CA GLU A 178 -8.49 -10.97 -3.67
C GLU A 178 -8.43 -11.55 -2.25
N LEU A 179 -7.89 -10.80 -1.28
CA LEU A 179 -7.80 -11.25 0.11
C LEU A 179 -9.17 -11.44 0.78
N ARG A 180 -10.19 -10.68 0.36
CA ARG A 180 -11.57 -10.91 0.84
C ARG A 180 -12.21 -12.17 0.28
N LYS A 181 -11.96 -12.54 -0.99
CA LYS A 181 -12.48 -13.77 -1.57
C LYS A 181 -12.03 -14.98 -0.77
N LEU A 182 -10.75 -15.05 -0.42
CA LEU A 182 -10.18 -16.15 0.36
C LEU A 182 -10.76 -16.30 1.77
N LYS A 183 -11.23 -15.21 2.39
CA LYS A 183 -11.90 -15.26 3.70
C LYS A 183 -13.34 -15.80 3.64
N VAL A 184 -13.96 -15.79 2.49
CA VAL A 184 -15.34 -16.26 2.28
C VAL A 184 -15.35 -17.76 1.90
N GLU A 185 -14.25 -18.25 1.34
CA GLU A 185 -14.11 -19.64 0.87
C GLU A 185 -13.58 -20.60 1.95
N ASN A 186 -13.14 -20.05 3.12
CA ASN A 186 -12.70 -20.81 4.31
C ASN A 186 -13.70 -20.67 5.46
#